data_f82a5ece2bb9bebb3c17da8238172bc6
#
_entry.id   f82a5ece2bb9bebb3c17da8238172bc6
#
_cell.length_a   1.000
_cell.length_b   1.000
_cell.length_c   1.000
_cell.angle_alpha   90.00
_cell.angle_beta   90.00
_cell.angle_gamma   90.00
#
_symmetry.space_group_name_H-M   'P 1'
#
loop_
_entity.id
_entity.type
_entity.pdbx_description
1 polymer ?
#
loop_
_entity_poly.entity_id
_entity_poly.type
_entity_poly.pdbx_seq_one_letter_code
_entity_poly.pdbx_strand_id
1 'polypeptide(L)'
;MRVVRRLPVVTVVVVACWTAGGLLADHQVGRTGQLALGVFTAGVLLSLLALHPPAVRVQTLAVVGIATLGEVVGSIIWGVYSYRLENLPTFVPPGHGLVYLAGMSLAVLAARRPNVLLGVAITGATVWAVLGLTVLPSTDVSGAIGCTFLVVVLLVTRRPVYAGVFLVVAALEIYGTAVGTWTWQSAVPGLGIPQGNPPSGAASGYVVFDVVALALTAQIAAVVALIQSRRARSSPVPTTVPDVMSSRAESTLPQTSQSRNPRALPSPST
;
A
#
# COMPACT_ATOMS: atom_id res chain seq x y z
N MET A 1 11.03 -13.81 -14.52
CA MET A 1 11.62 -13.67 -13.17
C MET A 1 12.46 -12.40 -12.95
N ARG A 2 13.23 -11.86 -13.90
CA ARG A 2 14.05 -10.62 -13.69
C ARG A 2 13.22 -9.34 -13.47
N VAL A 3 12.05 -9.20 -14.10
CA VAL A 3 11.17 -8.03 -13.99
C VAL A 3 10.61 -7.88 -12.56
N VAL A 4 10.16 -8.98 -11.94
CA VAL A 4 9.57 -8.96 -10.58
C VAL A 4 10.59 -8.51 -9.52
N ARG A 5 11.87 -8.83 -9.69
CA ARG A 5 12.95 -8.41 -8.76
C ARG A 5 13.26 -6.91 -8.81
N ARG A 6 12.96 -6.24 -9.94
CA ARG A 6 13.24 -4.81 -10.14
C ARG A 6 12.04 -3.90 -9.85
N LEU A 7 10.83 -4.49 -9.74
CA LEU A 7 9.61 -3.72 -9.55
C LEU A 7 9.67 -2.73 -8.38
N PRO A 8 10.18 -3.08 -7.17
CA PRO A 8 10.26 -2.11 -6.09
C PRO A 8 11.14 -0.91 -6.39
N VAL A 9 12.29 -1.13 -7.04
CA VAL A 9 13.19 -0.02 -7.45
C VAL A 9 12.50 0.85 -8.50
N VAL A 10 11.89 0.24 -9.51
CA VAL A 10 11.16 0.97 -10.57
C VAL A 10 10.02 1.79 -9.95
N THR A 11 9.25 1.22 -9.03
CA THR A 11 8.17 1.93 -8.34
C THR A 11 8.70 3.16 -7.60
N VAL A 12 9.76 3.02 -6.80
CA VAL A 12 10.33 4.16 -6.06
C VAL A 12 10.82 5.24 -7.02
N VAL A 13 11.55 4.86 -8.07
CA VAL A 13 12.09 5.84 -9.04
C VAL A 13 10.96 6.54 -9.80
N VAL A 14 9.98 5.80 -10.30
CA VAL A 14 8.83 6.38 -11.03
C VAL A 14 8.07 7.34 -10.14
N VAL A 15 7.76 6.93 -8.89
CA VAL A 15 7.03 7.78 -7.94
C VAL A 15 7.84 9.03 -7.60
N ALA A 16 9.14 8.91 -7.32
CA ALA A 16 9.99 10.04 -7.01
C ALA A 16 10.08 11.04 -8.18
N CYS A 17 10.33 10.56 -9.40
CA CYS A 17 10.38 11.40 -10.60
C CYS A 17 9.03 12.06 -10.90
N TRP A 18 7.93 11.28 -10.79
CA TRP A 18 6.58 11.81 -11.01
C TRP A 18 6.20 12.86 -9.97
N THR A 19 6.44 12.59 -8.69
CA THR A 19 6.15 13.54 -7.61
C THR A 19 6.96 14.83 -7.79
N ALA A 20 8.26 14.72 -8.02
CA ALA A 20 9.09 15.90 -8.22
C ALA A 20 8.65 16.72 -9.45
N GLY A 21 8.48 16.08 -10.60
CA GLY A 21 8.04 16.76 -11.82
C GLY A 21 6.61 17.25 -11.77
N GLY A 22 5.69 16.48 -11.17
CA GLY A 22 4.28 16.83 -11.05
C GLY A 22 4.03 18.04 -10.15
N LEU A 23 4.73 18.14 -9.01
CA LEU A 23 4.60 19.30 -8.12
C LEU A 23 5.23 20.57 -8.72
N LEU A 24 6.34 20.44 -9.46
CA LEU A 24 6.89 21.57 -10.24
C LEU A 24 5.92 22.00 -11.34
N ALA A 25 5.31 21.06 -12.04
CA ALA A 25 4.33 21.38 -13.08
C ALA A 25 3.05 22.02 -12.49
N ASP A 26 2.60 21.59 -11.30
CA ASP A 26 1.48 22.22 -10.61
C ASP A 26 1.72 23.71 -10.41
N HIS A 27 2.92 24.13 -10.09
CA HIS A 27 3.26 25.55 -9.90
C HIS A 27 3.05 26.41 -11.14
N GLN A 28 3.09 25.82 -12.33
CA GLN A 28 2.97 26.51 -13.62
C GLN A 28 1.56 26.47 -14.22
N VAL A 29 0.60 25.75 -13.59
CA VAL A 29 -0.73 25.52 -14.17
C VAL A 29 -1.85 26.04 -13.29
N GLY A 30 -2.99 26.34 -13.92
CA GLY A 30 -4.26 26.61 -13.24
C GLY A 30 -5.06 25.34 -12.98
N ARG A 31 -6.32 25.50 -12.52
CA ARG A 31 -7.22 24.38 -12.17
C ARG A 31 -7.41 23.35 -13.30
N THR A 32 -7.49 23.80 -14.56
CA THR A 32 -7.59 22.89 -15.71
C THR A 32 -6.33 22.05 -15.88
N GLY A 33 -5.14 22.66 -15.69
CA GLY A 33 -3.88 21.92 -15.70
C GLY A 33 -3.76 20.95 -14.53
N GLN A 34 -4.28 21.30 -13.34
CA GLN A 34 -4.37 20.37 -12.21
C GLN A 34 -5.24 19.14 -12.55
N LEU A 35 -6.33 19.31 -13.31
CA LEU A 35 -7.14 18.19 -13.78
C LEU A 35 -6.31 17.26 -14.70
N ALA A 36 -5.56 17.83 -15.63
CA ALA A 36 -4.67 17.03 -16.49
C ALA A 36 -3.61 16.29 -15.69
N LEU A 37 -2.97 16.95 -14.72
CA LEU A 37 -2.03 16.31 -13.78
C LEU A 37 -2.70 15.18 -13.00
N GLY A 38 -3.96 15.37 -12.58
CA GLY A 38 -4.76 14.34 -11.90
C GLY A 38 -4.98 13.11 -12.75
N VAL A 39 -5.39 13.28 -14.01
CA VAL A 39 -5.56 12.18 -14.98
C VAL A 39 -4.25 11.44 -15.21
N PHE A 40 -3.14 12.17 -15.38
CA PHE A 40 -1.82 11.58 -15.52
C PHE A 40 -1.39 10.80 -14.28
N THR A 41 -1.57 11.38 -13.08
CA THR A 41 -1.23 10.72 -11.82
C THR A 41 -2.04 9.43 -11.63
N ALA A 42 -3.34 9.48 -11.97
CA ALA A 42 -4.18 8.28 -11.96
C ALA A 42 -3.69 7.23 -12.98
N GLY A 43 -3.28 7.64 -14.17
CA GLY A 43 -2.69 6.77 -15.19
C GLY A 43 -1.41 6.08 -14.71
N VAL A 44 -0.51 6.83 -14.07
CA VAL A 44 0.72 6.27 -13.46
C VAL A 44 0.37 5.27 -12.35
N LEU A 45 -0.56 5.63 -11.45
CA LEU A 45 -1.01 4.74 -10.38
C LEU A 45 -1.58 3.44 -10.95
N LEU A 46 -2.53 3.52 -11.88
CA LEU A 46 -3.16 2.35 -12.48
C LEU A 46 -2.15 1.46 -13.20
N SER A 47 -1.19 2.04 -13.91
CA SER A 47 -0.11 1.32 -14.58
C SER A 47 0.77 0.55 -13.59
N LEU A 48 1.14 1.17 -12.46
CA LEU A 48 1.88 0.49 -11.41
C LEU A 48 1.03 -0.59 -10.74
N LEU A 49 -0.23 -0.31 -10.42
CA LEU A 49 -1.15 -1.28 -9.82
C LEU A 49 -1.32 -2.52 -10.70
N ALA A 50 -1.36 -2.37 -12.03
CA ALA A 50 -1.46 -3.49 -12.95
C ALA A 50 -0.31 -4.51 -12.80
N LEU A 51 0.86 -4.06 -12.31
CA LEU A 51 2.04 -4.88 -12.06
C LEU A 51 2.04 -5.55 -10.68
N HIS A 52 1.09 -5.20 -9.79
CA HIS A 52 1.04 -5.70 -8.42
C HIS A 52 -0.05 -6.77 -8.22
N PRO A 53 0.10 -7.67 -7.22
CA PRO A 53 -0.91 -8.66 -6.87
C PRO A 53 -2.24 -8.00 -6.44
N PRO A 54 -3.40 -8.70 -6.60
CA PRO A 54 -4.72 -8.17 -6.25
C PRO A 54 -4.81 -7.62 -4.81
N ALA A 55 -4.19 -8.30 -3.84
CA ALA A 55 -4.19 -7.84 -2.45
C ALA A 55 -3.55 -6.45 -2.29
N VAL A 56 -2.42 -6.19 -2.97
CA VAL A 56 -1.75 -4.88 -2.96
C VAL A 56 -2.63 -3.82 -3.64
N ARG A 57 -3.31 -4.17 -4.74
CA ARG A 57 -4.23 -3.26 -5.43
C ARG A 57 -5.35 -2.81 -4.51
N VAL A 58 -6.00 -3.76 -3.82
CA VAL A 58 -7.10 -3.46 -2.89
C VAL A 58 -6.61 -2.59 -1.73
N GLN A 59 -5.46 -2.93 -1.12
CA GLN A 59 -4.88 -2.13 -0.05
C GLN A 59 -4.57 -0.71 -0.49
N THR A 60 -3.91 -0.55 -1.65
CA THR A 60 -3.58 0.78 -2.20
C THR A 60 -4.83 1.61 -2.47
N LEU A 61 -5.87 1.02 -3.06
CA LEU A 61 -7.13 1.73 -3.31
C LEU A 61 -7.86 2.09 -2.01
N ALA A 62 -7.77 1.26 -0.98
CA ALA A 62 -8.29 1.60 0.34
C ALA A 62 -7.54 2.79 0.96
N VAL A 63 -6.21 2.83 0.83
CA VAL A 63 -5.39 3.98 1.24
C VAL A 63 -5.81 5.23 0.48
N VAL A 64 -5.98 5.17 -0.84
CA VAL A 64 -6.47 6.31 -1.65
C VAL A 64 -7.79 6.84 -1.11
N GLY A 65 -8.76 5.97 -0.84
CA GLY A 65 -10.07 6.39 -0.32
C GLY A 65 -9.98 7.05 1.06
N ILE A 66 -9.28 6.41 2.01
CA ILE A 66 -9.16 6.91 3.39
C ILE A 66 -8.35 8.20 3.44
N ALA A 67 -7.21 8.25 2.72
CA ALA A 67 -6.38 9.44 2.68
C ALA A 67 -7.10 10.62 2.00
N THR A 68 -7.88 10.38 0.94
CA THR A 68 -8.71 11.42 0.33
C THR A 68 -9.73 12.00 1.31
N LEU A 69 -10.37 11.17 2.14
CA LEU A 69 -11.23 11.64 3.21
C LEU A 69 -10.46 12.48 4.23
N GLY A 70 -9.24 12.05 4.59
CA GLY A 70 -8.34 12.79 5.46
C GLY A 70 -7.97 14.16 4.87
N GLU A 71 -7.70 14.24 3.56
CA GLU A 71 -7.44 15.48 2.84
C GLU A 71 -8.64 16.44 2.87
N VAL A 72 -9.83 15.93 2.60
CA VAL A 72 -11.06 16.75 2.67
C VAL A 72 -11.25 17.31 4.08
N VAL A 73 -11.06 16.50 5.11
CA VAL A 73 -11.14 16.95 6.50
C VAL A 73 -10.04 17.95 6.82
N GLY A 74 -8.78 17.64 6.51
CA GLY A 74 -7.62 18.45 6.88
C GLY A 74 -7.56 19.79 6.16
N SER A 75 -7.71 19.78 4.82
CA SER A 75 -7.51 20.97 4.00
C SER A 75 -8.80 21.78 3.76
N ILE A 76 -9.96 21.12 3.60
CA ILE A 76 -11.20 21.81 3.22
C ILE A 76 -12.06 22.13 4.44
N ILE A 77 -12.25 21.17 5.36
CA ILE A 77 -13.18 21.35 6.50
C ILE A 77 -12.48 22.04 7.66
N TRP A 78 -11.30 21.53 8.07
CA TRP A 78 -10.57 22.06 9.21
C TRP A 78 -9.63 23.20 8.85
N GLY A 79 -9.05 23.19 7.62
CA GLY A 79 -8.14 24.24 7.16
C GLY A 79 -6.77 24.22 7.84
N VAL A 80 -6.25 23.04 8.22
CA VAL A 80 -4.92 22.89 8.86
C VAL A 80 -3.80 23.28 7.90
N TYR A 81 -4.03 23.12 6.61
CA TYR A 81 -3.20 23.58 5.48
C TYR A 81 -4.09 23.91 4.29
N SER A 82 -3.56 24.66 3.36
CA SER A 82 -4.23 25.01 2.10
C SER A 82 -3.34 24.71 0.91
N TYR A 83 -3.98 24.28 -0.18
CA TYR A 83 -3.33 24.13 -1.47
C TYR A 83 -3.26 25.47 -2.20
N ARG A 84 -2.28 25.61 -3.10
CA ARG A 84 -1.96 26.83 -3.83
C ARG A 84 -3.16 27.52 -4.51
N LEU A 85 -4.13 26.74 -5.02
CA LEU A 85 -5.32 27.27 -5.71
C LEU A 85 -6.59 27.20 -4.84
N GLU A 86 -6.46 27.04 -3.53
CA GLU A 86 -7.56 26.97 -2.57
C GLU A 86 -8.61 25.89 -2.93
N ASN A 87 -8.12 24.74 -3.42
CA ASN A 87 -8.91 23.58 -3.78
C ASN A 87 -8.17 22.30 -3.38
N LEU A 88 -8.84 21.16 -3.37
CA LEU A 88 -8.16 19.86 -3.34
C LEU A 88 -7.71 19.50 -4.76
N PRO A 89 -6.40 19.51 -5.10
CA PRO A 89 -5.94 19.20 -6.44
C PRO A 89 -6.26 17.76 -6.83
N THR A 90 -6.70 17.54 -8.06
CA THR A 90 -7.14 16.22 -8.54
C THR A 90 -6.03 15.17 -8.59
N PHE A 91 -4.77 15.58 -8.56
CA PHE A 91 -3.62 14.66 -8.48
C PHE A 91 -3.36 14.13 -7.07
N VAL A 92 -3.90 14.75 -6.02
CA VAL A 92 -3.66 14.36 -4.62
C VAL A 92 -4.25 12.98 -4.31
N PRO A 93 -5.53 12.67 -4.59
CA PRO A 93 -6.06 11.34 -4.35
C PRO A 93 -5.23 10.19 -4.95
N PRO A 94 -4.93 10.15 -6.25
CA PRO A 94 -4.07 9.10 -6.79
C PRO A 94 -2.62 9.19 -6.30
N GLY A 95 -2.16 10.38 -5.90
CA GLY A 95 -0.85 10.61 -5.29
C GLY A 95 -0.65 9.80 -4.00
N HIS A 96 -1.67 9.71 -3.14
CA HIS A 96 -1.62 8.86 -1.93
C HIS A 96 -1.33 7.39 -2.26
N GLY A 97 -1.95 6.88 -3.33
CA GLY A 97 -1.68 5.52 -3.81
C GLY A 97 -0.23 5.32 -4.25
N LEU A 98 0.34 6.31 -4.95
CA LEU A 98 1.75 6.30 -5.38
C LEU A 98 2.69 6.32 -4.17
N VAL A 99 2.44 7.19 -3.20
CA VAL A 99 3.21 7.29 -1.95
C VAL A 99 3.19 5.98 -1.18
N TYR A 100 2.01 5.37 -1.02
CA TYR A 100 1.88 4.06 -0.38
C TYR A 100 2.69 2.97 -1.10
N LEU A 101 2.58 2.87 -2.44
CA LEU A 101 3.35 1.91 -3.24
C LEU A 101 4.87 2.13 -3.12
N ALA A 102 5.32 3.38 -3.08
CA ALA A 102 6.73 3.71 -2.88
C ALA A 102 7.20 3.30 -1.47
N GLY A 103 6.45 3.62 -0.42
CA GLY A 103 6.75 3.23 0.96
C GLY A 103 6.80 1.72 1.16
N MET A 104 5.83 0.99 0.59
CA MET A 104 5.83 -0.47 0.56
C MET A 104 7.04 -1.02 -0.20
N SER A 105 7.42 -0.38 -1.32
CA SER A 105 8.59 -0.78 -2.11
C SER A 105 9.89 -0.58 -1.34
N LEU A 106 10.03 0.50 -0.56
CA LEU A 106 11.16 0.70 0.35
C LEU A 106 11.24 -0.40 1.41
N ALA A 107 10.10 -0.80 1.98
CA ALA A 107 10.05 -1.91 2.93
C ALA A 107 10.51 -3.23 2.31
N VAL A 108 10.12 -3.52 1.06
CA VAL A 108 10.57 -4.69 0.31
C VAL A 108 12.08 -4.64 0.03
N LEU A 109 12.60 -3.48 -0.38
CA LEU A 109 14.05 -3.29 -0.60
C LEU A 109 14.85 -3.47 0.68
N ALA A 110 14.31 -3.04 1.81
CA ALA A 110 14.92 -3.19 3.14
C ALA A 110 14.64 -4.56 3.80
N ALA A 111 14.01 -5.51 3.12
CA ALA A 111 13.57 -6.79 3.72
C ALA A 111 14.70 -7.60 4.38
N ARG A 112 15.95 -7.43 3.93
CA ARG A 112 17.13 -8.08 4.57
C ARG A 112 17.58 -7.37 5.85
N ARG A 113 17.23 -6.11 6.05
CA ARG A 113 17.62 -5.26 7.19
C ARG A 113 16.47 -4.36 7.64
N PRO A 114 15.30 -4.91 8.02
CA PRO A 114 14.12 -4.11 8.34
C PRO A 114 14.35 -3.18 9.53
N ASN A 115 15.17 -3.58 10.49
CA ASN A 115 15.51 -2.76 11.65
C ASN A 115 16.32 -1.50 11.27
N VAL A 116 17.07 -1.53 10.16
CA VAL A 116 17.78 -0.34 9.66
C VAL A 116 16.77 0.67 9.15
N LEU A 117 15.77 0.24 8.36
CA LEU A 117 14.71 1.13 7.87
C LEU A 117 13.91 1.74 9.02
N LEU A 118 13.54 0.91 10.02
CA LEU A 118 12.86 1.39 11.24
C LEU A 118 13.73 2.39 12.00
N GLY A 119 15.01 2.09 12.20
CA GLY A 119 15.94 2.98 12.88
C GLY A 119 16.09 4.33 12.16
N VAL A 120 16.23 4.32 10.83
CA VAL A 120 16.30 5.55 10.02
C VAL A 120 15.03 6.39 10.16
N ALA A 121 13.86 5.75 10.10
CA ALA A 121 12.59 6.46 10.25
C ALA A 121 12.41 7.04 11.65
N ILE A 122 12.70 6.27 12.71
CA ILE A 122 12.61 6.74 14.11
C ILE A 122 13.58 7.89 14.35
N THR A 123 14.85 7.73 13.94
CA THR A 123 15.86 8.78 14.11
C THR A 123 15.48 10.03 13.32
N GLY A 124 15.05 9.87 12.06
CA GLY A 124 14.63 10.99 11.21
C GLY A 124 13.45 11.77 11.81
N ALA A 125 12.41 11.05 12.28
CA ALA A 125 11.26 11.66 12.93
C ALA A 125 11.66 12.40 14.21
N THR A 126 12.50 11.79 15.05
CA THR A 126 12.95 12.39 16.31
C THR A 126 13.81 13.63 16.05
N VAL A 127 14.76 13.56 15.13
CA VAL A 127 15.61 14.70 14.77
C VAL A 127 14.76 15.85 14.22
N TRP A 128 13.83 15.55 13.31
CA TRP A 128 12.96 16.58 12.74
C TRP A 128 12.08 17.24 13.82
N ALA A 129 11.48 16.45 14.71
CA ALA A 129 10.70 16.99 15.83
C ALA A 129 11.54 17.88 16.75
N VAL A 130 12.77 17.45 17.12
CA VAL A 130 13.67 18.27 17.95
C VAL A 130 14.06 19.56 17.25
N LEU A 131 14.43 19.52 15.98
CA LEU A 131 14.75 20.72 15.19
C LEU A 131 13.53 21.65 15.07
N GLY A 132 12.33 21.10 14.89
CA GLY A 132 11.07 21.85 14.86
C GLY A 132 10.77 22.58 16.16
N LEU A 133 11.11 21.99 17.30
CA LEU A 133 10.90 22.61 18.61
C LEU A 133 11.98 23.64 18.98
N THR A 134 13.19 23.56 18.41
CA THR A 134 14.35 24.30 18.95
C THR A 134 15.05 25.22 17.96
N VAL A 135 15.09 24.89 16.68
CA VAL A 135 15.96 25.55 15.68
C VAL A 135 15.19 26.15 14.51
N LEU A 136 14.10 25.47 14.05
CA LEU A 136 13.36 25.94 12.88
C LEU A 136 12.63 27.27 13.16
N PRO A 137 12.37 28.09 12.13
CA PRO A 137 11.80 29.44 12.30
C PRO A 137 10.45 29.49 13.02
N SER A 138 9.64 28.43 12.90
CA SER A 138 8.37 28.28 13.60
C SER A 138 8.45 27.11 14.57
N THR A 139 8.03 27.35 15.84
CA THR A 139 7.95 26.27 16.83
C THR A 139 6.90 25.24 16.39
N ASP A 140 7.32 23.99 16.27
CA ASP A 140 6.49 22.89 15.72
C ASP A 140 6.01 21.93 16.81
N VAL A 141 5.11 22.38 17.67
CA VAL A 141 4.56 21.56 18.78
C VAL A 141 3.66 20.46 18.22
N SER A 142 2.77 20.80 17.28
CA SER A 142 1.86 19.81 16.67
C SER A 142 2.62 18.70 15.92
N GLY A 143 3.67 19.07 15.19
CA GLY A 143 4.52 18.12 14.52
C GLY A 143 5.26 17.19 15.48
N ALA A 144 5.79 17.72 16.59
CA ALA A 144 6.46 16.90 17.60
C ALA A 144 5.49 15.89 18.26
N ILE A 145 4.22 16.25 18.49
CA ILE A 145 3.18 15.34 18.95
C ILE A 145 2.96 14.22 17.91
N GLY A 146 2.79 14.58 16.64
CA GLY A 146 2.65 13.62 15.54
C GLY A 146 3.84 12.68 15.40
N CYS A 147 5.07 13.18 15.47
CA CYS A 147 6.28 12.37 15.47
C CYS A 147 6.35 11.41 16.67
N THR A 148 5.97 11.86 17.87
CA THR A 148 5.93 10.99 19.06
C THR A 148 4.97 9.83 18.82
N PHE A 149 3.76 10.13 18.33
CA PHE A 149 2.79 9.09 17.96
C PHE A 149 3.37 8.10 16.95
N LEU A 150 4.00 8.59 15.86
CA LEU A 150 4.64 7.73 14.85
C LEU A 150 5.70 6.82 15.47
N VAL A 151 6.59 7.37 16.30
CA VAL A 151 7.65 6.59 16.96
C VAL A 151 7.03 5.45 17.79
N VAL A 152 5.97 5.73 18.54
CA VAL A 152 5.24 4.70 19.30
C VAL A 152 4.68 3.63 18.35
N VAL A 153 4.02 4.02 17.26
CA VAL A 153 3.48 3.08 16.28
C VAL A 153 4.59 2.20 15.69
N LEU A 154 5.74 2.78 15.34
CA LEU A 154 6.87 2.03 14.77
C LEU A 154 7.48 1.06 15.79
N LEU A 155 7.63 1.47 17.05
CA LEU A 155 8.18 0.61 18.11
C LEU A 155 7.24 -0.55 18.47
N VAL A 156 5.94 -0.31 18.50
CA VAL A 156 4.92 -1.31 18.85
C VAL A 156 4.68 -2.28 17.70
N THR A 157 4.46 -1.75 16.48
CA THR A 157 4.08 -2.60 15.34
C THR A 157 5.26 -3.25 14.65
N ARG A 158 6.42 -2.61 14.67
CA ARG A 158 7.65 -2.98 13.96
C ARG A 158 7.43 -3.29 12.47
N ARG A 159 6.43 -2.66 11.86
CA ARG A 159 6.09 -2.87 10.45
C ARG A 159 6.92 -1.96 9.54
N PRO A 160 7.82 -2.51 8.70
CA PRO A 160 8.69 -1.69 7.84
C PRO A 160 7.93 -0.83 6.83
N VAL A 161 6.70 -1.21 6.45
CA VAL A 161 5.88 -0.42 5.53
C VAL A 161 5.57 0.97 6.09
N TYR A 162 5.27 1.08 7.38
CA TYR A 162 5.00 2.39 7.99
C TYR A 162 6.25 3.28 8.02
N ALA A 163 7.42 2.68 8.26
CA ALA A 163 8.68 3.40 8.16
C ALA A 163 8.97 3.87 6.74
N GLY A 164 8.72 3.00 5.74
CA GLY A 164 8.89 3.35 4.33
C GLY A 164 7.96 4.47 3.89
N VAL A 165 6.67 4.41 4.26
CA VAL A 165 5.68 5.46 3.96
C VAL A 165 6.08 6.77 4.62
N PHE A 166 6.43 6.74 5.92
CA PHE A 166 6.91 7.95 6.61
C PHE A 166 8.07 8.63 5.87
N LEU A 167 9.09 7.88 5.44
CA LEU A 167 10.25 8.46 4.76
C LEU A 167 9.88 9.08 3.40
N VAL A 168 8.99 8.42 2.64
CA VAL A 168 8.50 8.97 1.36
C VAL A 168 7.71 10.25 1.60
N VAL A 169 6.80 10.24 2.59
CA VAL A 169 5.97 11.40 2.91
C VAL A 169 6.78 12.54 3.49
N ALA A 170 7.76 12.26 4.37
CA ALA A 170 8.65 13.31 4.88
C ALA A 170 9.37 14.05 3.76
N ALA A 171 9.90 13.32 2.76
CA ALA A 171 10.50 13.92 1.59
C ALA A 171 9.47 14.71 0.75
N LEU A 172 8.25 14.16 0.59
CA LEU A 172 7.14 14.81 -0.12
C LEU A 172 6.73 16.13 0.55
N GLU A 173 6.55 16.11 1.88
CA GLU A 173 6.12 17.29 2.66
C GLU A 173 7.16 18.42 2.59
N ILE A 174 8.43 18.08 2.79
CA ILE A 174 9.52 19.06 2.67
C ILE A 174 9.56 19.66 1.25
N TYR A 175 9.46 18.81 0.22
CA TYR A 175 9.52 19.26 -1.15
C TYR A 175 8.26 20.04 -1.58
N GLY A 176 7.06 19.54 -1.26
CA GLY A 176 5.80 20.16 -1.66
C GLY A 176 5.57 21.53 -1.03
N THR A 177 5.95 21.72 0.24
CA THR A 177 5.93 23.03 0.90
C THR A 177 7.03 23.96 0.36
N ALA A 178 8.22 23.44 0.06
CA ALA A 178 9.31 24.23 -0.50
C ALA A 178 8.97 24.77 -1.90
N VAL A 179 8.25 24.01 -2.74
CA VAL A 179 7.79 24.48 -4.06
C VAL A 179 6.44 25.22 -4.00
N GLY A 180 5.81 25.31 -2.82
CA GLY A 180 4.58 26.07 -2.61
C GLY A 180 3.32 25.42 -3.15
N THR A 181 3.29 24.08 -3.32
CA THR A 181 2.07 23.36 -3.72
C THR A 181 1.00 23.41 -2.64
N TRP A 182 1.43 23.34 -1.34
CA TRP A 182 0.59 23.59 -0.16
C TRP A 182 1.37 24.34 0.91
N THR A 183 0.64 24.96 1.80
CA THR A 183 1.17 25.70 2.93
C THR A 183 0.39 25.34 4.19
N TRP A 184 1.10 24.98 5.25
CA TRP A 184 0.52 24.72 6.57
C TRP A 184 0.27 26.01 7.34
N GLN A 185 -0.81 26.06 8.11
CA GLN A 185 -1.08 27.17 9.01
C GLN A 185 0.01 27.25 10.09
N SER A 186 0.27 28.43 10.62
CA SER A 186 1.24 28.64 11.70
C SER A 186 0.81 28.01 13.04
N ALA A 187 -0.48 27.74 13.19
CA ALA A 187 -1.06 27.03 14.32
C ALA A 187 -2.27 26.21 13.88
N VAL A 188 -2.54 25.12 14.59
CA VAL A 188 -3.71 24.27 14.35
C VAL A 188 -4.99 25.06 14.61
N PRO A 189 -5.89 25.25 13.60
CA PRO A 189 -7.10 26.04 13.77
C PRO A 189 -8.00 25.53 14.92
N GLY A 190 -8.52 26.43 15.71
CA GLY A 190 -9.36 26.12 16.86
C GLY A 190 -8.64 25.62 18.11
N LEU A 191 -7.37 25.19 18.00
CA LEU A 191 -6.56 24.71 19.13
C LEU A 191 -5.43 25.67 19.50
N GLY A 192 -4.98 26.51 18.58
CA GLY A 192 -3.87 27.44 18.81
C GLY A 192 -2.50 26.77 19.01
N ILE A 193 -2.37 25.46 18.74
CA ILE A 193 -1.12 24.72 18.89
C ILE A 193 -0.18 25.10 17.76
N PRO A 194 1.02 25.63 18.01
CA PRO A 194 1.97 25.99 16.99
C PRO A 194 2.36 24.80 16.11
N GLN A 195 2.51 25.04 14.79
CA GLN A 195 2.94 24.03 13.84
C GLN A 195 3.93 24.57 12.81
N GLY A 196 4.80 23.69 12.32
CA GLY A 196 5.77 23.97 11.27
C GLY A 196 5.13 24.05 9.89
N ASN A 197 5.92 24.46 8.91
CA ASN A 197 5.58 24.40 7.48
C ASN A 197 6.72 23.77 6.69
N PRO A 198 6.73 22.41 6.49
CA PRO A 198 5.72 21.48 7.00
C PRO A 198 5.94 21.12 8.47
N PRO A 199 4.87 20.69 9.20
CA PRO A 199 5.04 20.10 10.51
C PRO A 199 5.83 18.79 10.42
N SER A 200 6.72 18.54 11.37
CA SER A 200 7.50 17.30 11.43
C SER A 200 6.63 16.04 11.53
N GLY A 201 5.45 16.17 12.13
CA GLY A 201 4.46 15.12 12.27
C GLY A 201 3.49 14.96 11.11
N ALA A 202 3.54 15.77 10.05
CA ALA A 202 2.64 15.67 8.91
C ALA A 202 2.61 14.24 8.34
N ALA A 203 3.79 13.64 8.16
CA ALA A 203 3.93 12.28 7.68
C ALA A 203 3.33 11.21 8.61
N SER A 204 3.08 11.51 9.88
CA SER A 204 2.42 10.58 10.81
C SER A 204 0.94 10.40 10.48
N GLY A 205 0.27 11.41 9.94
CA GLY A 205 -1.11 11.33 9.48
C GLY A 205 -1.28 10.25 8.40
N TYR A 206 -0.34 10.16 7.47
CA TYR A 206 -0.35 9.12 6.43
C TYR A 206 -0.22 7.70 7.00
N VAL A 207 0.61 7.54 8.03
CA VAL A 207 0.71 6.24 8.72
C VAL A 207 -0.61 5.87 9.41
N VAL A 208 -1.36 6.83 9.94
CA VAL A 208 -2.73 6.57 10.44
C VAL A 208 -3.64 6.08 9.32
N PHE A 209 -3.63 6.72 8.15
CA PHE A 209 -4.42 6.30 7.00
C PHE A 209 -4.07 4.86 6.59
N ASP A 210 -2.79 4.52 6.56
CA ASP A 210 -2.32 3.16 6.25
C ASP A 210 -2.77 2.14 7.30
N VAL A 211 -2.65 2.46 8.59
CA VAL A 211 -3.10 1.58 9.69
C VAL A 211 -4.59 1.28 9.55
N VAL A 212 -5.41 2.32 9.32
CA VAL A 212 -6.86 2.18 9.16
C VAL A 212 -7.19 1.39 7.88
N ALA A 213 -6.54 1.69 6.76
CA ALA A 213 -6.76 1.01 5.49
C ALA A 213 -6.40 -0.49 5.58
N LEU A 214 -5.27 -0.82 6.19
CA LEU A 214 -4.83 -2.20 6.35
C LEU A 214 -5.73 -2.98 7.32
N ALA A 215 -6.19 -2.36 8.41
CA ALA A 215 -7.14 -2.96 9.33
C ALA A 215 -8.48 -3.25 8.63
N LEU A 216 -9.02 -2.28 7.89
CA LEU A 216 -10.27 -2.41 7.16
C LEU A 216 -10.20 -3.51 6.09
N THR A 217 -9.15 -3.54 5.29
CA THR A 217 -8.97 -4.56 4.24
C THR A 217 -8.81 -5.96 4.83
N ALA A 218 -8.15 -6.11 5.98
CA ALA A 218 -8.03 -7.38 6.68
C ALA A 218 -9.39 -7.87 7.21
N GLN A 219 -10.21 -6.99 7.76
CA GLN A 219 -11.56 -7.31 8.23
C GLN A 219 -12.48 -7.73 7.07
N ILE A 220 -12.47 -6.98 5.95
CA ILE A 220 -13.24 -7.33 4.76
C ILE A 220 -12.82 -8.70 4.24
N ALA A 221 -11.53 -9.00 4.15
CA ALA A 221 -11.04 -10.30 3.71
C ALA A 221 -11.52 -11.42 4.64
N ALA A 222 -11.50 -11.23 5.95
CA ALA A 222 -12.00 -12.19 6.93
C ALA A 222 -13.51 -12.46 6.79
N VAL A 223 -14.31 -11.40 6.60
CA VAL A 223 -15.76 -11.51 6.37
C VAL A 223 -16.07 -12.27 5.07
N VAL A 224 -15.36 -11.94 3.97
CA VAL A 224 -15.51 -12.62 2.69
C VAL A 224 -15.18 -14.11 2.81
N ALA A 225 -14.06 -14.45 3.47
CA ALA A 225 -13.68 -15.84 3.72
C ALA A 225 -14.73 -16.60 4.54
N LEU A 226 -15.32 -15.96 5.56
CA LEU A 226 -16.39 -16.55 6.36
C LEU A 226 -17.64 -16.81 5.53
N ILE A 227 -18.07 -15.87 4.68
CA ILE A 227 -19.22 -16.03 3.78
C ILE A 227 -18.98 -17.20 2.80
N GLN A 228 -17.79 -17.25 2.20
CA GLN A 228 -17.42 -18.33 1.27
C GLN A 228 -17.42 -19.69 1.96
N SER A 229 -16.89 -19.79 3.16
CA SER A 229 -16.89 -21.04 3.94
C SER A 229 -18.31 -21.51 4.31
N ARG A 230 -19.20 -20.57 4.63
CA ARG A 230 -20.63 -20.89 4.89
C ARG A 230 -21.32 -21.39 3.62
N ARG A 231 -21.11 -20.74 2.48
CA ARG A 231 -21.68 -21.18 1.19
C ARG A 231 -21.18 -22.57 0.78
N ALA A 232 -19.89 -22.86 0.96
CA ALA A 232 -19.34 -24.18 0.68
C ALA A 232 -19.94 -25.27 1.56
N ARG A 233 -20.29 -24.98 2.83
CA ARG A 233 -20.94 -25.93 3.74
C ARG A 233 -22.42 -26.12 3.43
N SER A 234 -23.10 -25.15 2.82
CA SER A 234 -24.53 -25.22 2.46
C SER A 234 -24.75 -25.76 1.04
N SER A 235 -23.72 -26.01 0.25
CA SER A 235 -23.83 -26.68 -1.03
C SER A 235 -24.16 -28.14 -0.80
N PRO A 236 -25.27 -28.69 -1.39
CA PRO A 236 -25.64 -30.11 -1.20
C PRO A 236 -24.48 -30.99 -1.73
N VAL A 237 -24.11 -31.96 -0.91
CA VAL A 237 -23.17 -33.01 -1.33
C VAL A 237 -23.77 -33.67 -2.59
N PRO A 238 -23.01 -33.77 -3.71
CA PRO A 238 -23.50 -34.52 -4.84
C PRO A 238 -23.77 -35.93 -4.38
N THR A 239 -25.03 -36.32 -4.35
CA THR A 239 -25.45 -37.70 -4.11
C THR A 239 -25.02 -38.48 -5.34
N THR A 240 -23.81 -39.00 -5.34
CA THR A 240 -23.43 -40.08 -6.23
C THR A 240 -24.23 -41.28 -5.80
N VAL A 241 -25.38 -41.49 -6.43
CA VAL A 241 -26.10 -42.75 -6.37
C VAL A 241 -25.15 -43.80 -6.95
N PRO A 242 -24.75 -44.83 -6.20
CA PRO A 242 -24.01 -45.92 -6.81
C PRO A 242 -24.98 -46.62 -7.78
N ASP A 243 -24.61 -46.65 -9.05
CA ASP A 243 -25.29 -47.40 -10.08
C ASP A 243 -25.06 -48.91 -9.81
N VAL A 244 -25.80 -49.44 -8.83
CA VAL A 244 -25.84 -50.86 -8.53
C VAL A 244 -27.12 -51.39 -9.14
N MET A 245 -27.15 -51.57 -10.46
CA MET A 245 -28.03 -52.52 -11.14
C MET A 245 -27.76 -52.51 -12.66
N SER A 246 -26.76 -53.24 -13.08
CA SER A 246 -26.76 -53.87 -14.43
C SER A 246 -25.62 -54.87 -14.51
N SER A 247 -25.77 -56.03 -13.85
CA SER A 247 -25.08 -57.25 -14.24
C SER A 247 -25.92 -58.45 -13.84
N ARG A 248 -26.98 -58.69 -14.64
CA ARG A 248 -27.59 -60.01 -14.64
C ARG A 248 -27.87 -60.42 -16.06
N ALA A 249 -27.37 -61.61 -16.37
CA ALA A 249 -27.55 -62.40 -17.59
C ALA A 249 -26.50 -62.18 -18.70
N GLU A 250 -25.48 -63.01 -18.71
CA GLU A 250 -25.43 -64.07 -19.73
C GLU A 250 -24.38 -65.11 -19.35
N SER A 251 -24.90 -66.29 -18.97
CA SER A 251 -24.15 -67.53 -18.90
C SER A 251 -23.94 -68.05 -20.32
N THR A 252 -22.74 -68.53 -20.66
CA THR A 252 -22.60 -69.91 -21.20
C THR A 252 -21.14 -70.13 -21.69
N LEU A 253 -20.58 -71.16 -21.07
CA LEU A 253 -19.72 -72.26 -21.54
C LEU A 253 -18.26 -72.01 -21.99
N PRO A 254 -17.40 -73.04 -21.77
CA PRO A 254 -15.97 -72.92 -21.79
C PRO A 254 -15.31 -73.55 -23.02
N GLN A 255 -14.11 -73.07 -23.41
CA GLN A 255 -13.16 -73.94 -24.18
C GLN A 255 -11.71 -73.63 -23.82
N THR A 256 -11.14 -74.57 -23.22
CA THR A 256 -9.91 -75.39 -23.42
C THR A 256 -8.73 -74.74 -24.13
N SER A 257 -7.64 -74.82 -23.43
CA SER A 257 -6.32 -75.43 -23.74
C SER A 257 -5.25 -74.69 -24.49
N GLN A 258 -4.11 -74.86 -23.91
CA GLN A 258 -2.73 -74.98 -24.37
C GLN A 258 -1.82 -73.73 -24.28
N SER A 259 -0.99 -73.77 -23.24
CA SER A 259 0.37 -74.29 -23.23
C SER A 259 1.39 -73.48 -24.03
N ARG A 260 2.27 -72.82 -23.33
CA ARG A 260 3.74 -73.01 -23.30
C ARG A 260 4.48 -71.79 -22.77
N ASN A 261 5.09 -72.01 -21.68
CA ASN A 261 6.29 -71.34 -21.19
C ASN A 261 7.53 -71.95 -21.91
N PRO A 262 8.75 -71.52 -21.82
CA PRO A 262 9.42 -70.49 -20.98
C PRO A 262 10.66 -69.81 -21.63
N ARG A 263 11.39 -69.07 -20.74
CA ARG A 263 12.85 -68.65 -20.81
C ARG A 263 13.08 -67.29 -21.47
N ALA A 264 13.99 -66.46 -21.01
CA ALA A 264 14.96 -66.42 -19.96
C ALA A 264 15.52 -64.97 -19.90
N LEU A 265 15.92 -64.54 -18.71
CA LEU A 265 16.87 -63.44 -18.45
C LEU A 265 18.25 -63.71 -19.10
N PRO A 266 19.19 -62.74 -19.23
CA PRO A 266 19.70 -61.87 -18.18
C PRO A 266 20.12 -60.43 -18.57
N SER A 267 20.30 -59.61 -17.60
CA SER A 267 21.21 -58.46 -17.52
C SER A 267 22.69 -58.88 -17.64
N PRO A 268 23.76 -58.00 -17.66
CA PRO A 268 23.88 -56.62 -17.24
C PRO A 268 24.92 -55.77 -18.01
N SER A 269 25.23 -54.55 -17.46
CA SER A 269 26.48 -53.75 -17.59
C SER A 269 26.66 -53.00 -18.96
N THR A 270 26.88 -51.72 -18.98
CA THR A 270 27.93 -50.90 -18.30
C THR A 270 27.40 -49.47 -18.11
#